data_c2b463a6c23ad22a43d448d579c9ac85
#
_entry.id   c2b463a6c23ad22a43d448d579c9ac85
#
_cell.length_a   1.000
_cell.length_b   1.000
_cell.length_c   1.000
_cell.angle_alpha   90.00
_cell.angle_beta   90.00
_cell.angle_gamma   90.00
#
_symmetry.space_group_name_H-M   'P 1'
#
loop_
_entity.id
_entity.type
_entity.pdbx_description
1 polymer ?
#
loop_
_entity_poly.entity_id
_entity_poly.type
_entity_poly.pdbx_seq_one_letter_code
_entity_poly.pdbx_strand_id
1 'polypeptide(L)'
;VCSSDLSQYAQNLLDNASMYSCLGVQAILKHHTGAISEAQMEQTLHELASQGFRYYDDVKKYGKRNPFSQQYNLNIGRGTEKNTFNASLSYRNNREEDKYTDSESFGLNLQNTSRLTSWLSLDLGTYLNYGDGTTQSYNLTSPGYNYVPYSSLLNGDGSYYTNTAADRYSKSQQEIISSYGLYSMDITPLDELGRNLSKSKNFSNRTFARLNFKFTDWLRYTASFQYEVGEYKTSQLQDKESYAVRNKVNTFATDASGSGQATYNLPYGNIYTTGTNSIRAYNFRQQLDFNKTFAEKHDVTALFGMEVRENKTEYNNRKYYNYDPALLTYDLIDERVLSNTYTGVLGNYVSFNKNDISNIYELVNRFVSFYGNAAYTYDGKYMVTGSIRWDRTDRKS
;
A
#
# COMPACT_ATOMS: atom_id res chain seq x y z
N VAL A 1 7.10 -28.32 -42.21
CA VAL A 1 5.94 -28.09 -41.36
C VAL A 1 4.73 -28.07 -42.28
N CYS A 2 3.83 -29.07 -42.19
CA CYS A 2 2.64 -29.14 -43.02
C CYS A 2 1.68 -28.01 -42.69
N SER A 3 0.93 -27.49 -43.68
CA SER A 3 -0.06 -26.42 -43.47
C SER A 3 -1.14 -26.81 -42.48
N SER A 4 -1.46 -28.11 -42.35
CA SER A 4 -2.37 -28.67 -41.34
C SER A 4 -1.89 -28.46 -39.91
N ASP A 5 -0.60 -28.53 -39.67
CA ASP A 5 -0.03 -28.35 -38.30
C ASP A 5 -0.10 -26.90 -37.86
N LEU A 6 0.03 -25.94 -38.79
CA LEU A 6 -0.11 -24.51 -38.52
C LEU A 6 -1.55 -24.14 -38.21
N SER A 7 -2.53 -24.74 -38.96
CA SER A 7 -3.95 -24.54 -38.68
C SER A 7 -4.37 -25.08 -37.32
N GLN A 8 -3.88 -26.29 -36.96
CA GLN A 8 -4.14 -26.89 -35.65
C GLN A 8 -3.50 -26.08 -34.53
N TYR A 9 -2.29 -25.60 -34.74
CA TYR A 9 -1.60 -24.74 -33.77
C TYR A 9 -2.36 -23.40 -33.59
N ALA A 10 -2.77 -22.76 -34.68
CA ALA A 10 -3.57 -21.53 -34.64
C ALA A 10 -4.91 -21.74 -33.93
N GLN A 11 -5.59 -22.88 -34.16
CA GLN A 11 -6.82 -23.23 -33.46
C GLN A 11 -6.59 -23.42 -31.96
N ASN A 12 -5.52 -24.13 -31.58
CA ASN A 12 -5.17 -24.30 -30.17
C ASN A 12 -4.90 -22.94 -29.49
N LEU A 13 -4.30 -21.99 -30.21
CA LEU A 13 -4.08 -20.64 -29.74
C LEU A 13 -5.40 -19.88 -29.56
N LEU A 14 -6.34 -19.98 -30.49
CA LEU A 14 -7.68 -19.37 -30.39
C LEU A 14 -8.50 -19.99 -29.25
N ASP A 15 -8.35 -21.28 -29.00
CA ASP A 15 -9.04 -21.99 -27.92
C ASP A 15 -8.48 -21.64 -26.52
N ASN A 16 -7.29 -21.05 -26.48
CA ASN A 16 -6.62 -20.51 -25.27
C ASN A 16 -6.74 -18.98 -25.21
N ALA A 17 -7.94 -18.46 -25.08
CA ALA A 17 -8.22 -17.01 -25.11
C ALA A 17 -7.35 -16.17 -24.15
N SER A 18 -6.93 -16.72 -23.02
CA SER A 18 -6.07 -16.03 -22.04
C SER A 18 -4.71 -15.59 -22.58
N MET A 19 -4.23 -16.18 -23.68
CA MET A 19 -2.93 -15.85 -24.29
C MET A 19 -3.05 -14.82 -25.42
N TYR A 20 -4.24 -14.56 -25.97
CA TYR A 20 -4.42 -13.81 -27.23
C TYR A 20 -5.57 -12.79 -27.17
N SER A 21 -5.50 -11.91 -26.21
CA SER A 21 -6.41 -10.76 -26.13
C SER A 21 -6.15 -9.68 -27.22
N CYS A 22 -5.12 -9.84 -28.08
CA CYS A 22 -4.84 -8.90 -29.15
C CYS A 22 -5.76 -9.14 -30.34
N LEU A 23 -6.71 -8.23 -30.60
CA LEU A 23 -7.67 -8.31 -31.71
C LEU A 23 -7.01 -8.52 -33.07
N GLY A 24 -5.87 -7.88 -33.31
CA GLY A 24 -5.10 -8.08 -34.55
C GLY A 24 -4.54 -9.51 -34.67
N VAL A 25 -4.02 -10.07 -33.58
CA VAL A 25 -3.54 -11.47 -33.57
C VAL A 25 -4.70 -12.42 -33.73
N GLN A 26 -5.86 -12.17 -33.09
CA GLN A 26 -7.04 -12.98 -33.28
C GLN A 26 -7.54 -12.98 -34.74
N ALA A 27 -7.51 -11.83 -35.42
CA ALA A 27 -7.86 -11.75 -36.83
C ALA A 27 -6.92 -12.60 -37.69
N ILE A 28 -5.60 -12.54 -37.47
CA ILE A 28 -4.61 -13.35 -38.17
C ILE A 28 -4.82 -14.85 -37.91
N LEU A 29 -5.04 -15.25 -36.66
CA LEU A 29 -5.28 -16.65 -36.30
C LEU A 29 -6.60 -17.18 -36.90
N LYS A 30 -7.68 -16.39 -36.90
CA LYS A 30 -8.95 -16.73 -37.53
C LYS A 30 -8.83 -16.92 -39.03
N HIS A 31 -7.97 -16.11 -39.69
CA HIS A 31 -7.67 -16.32 -41.10
C HIS A 31 -6.90 -17.64 -41.31
N HIS A 32 -5.86 -17.92 -40.52
CA HIS A 32 -5.11 -19.16 -40.61
C HIS A 32 -5.94 -20.44 -40.36
N THR A 33 -6.97 -20.34 -39.54
CA THR A 33 -7.93 -21.45 -39.31
C THR A 33 -9.02 -21.54 -40.35
N GLY A 34 -9.08 -20.61 -41.32
CA GLY A 34 -10.11 -20.53 -42.32
C GLY A 34 -11.47 -20.00 -41.84
N ALA A 35 -11.50 -19.46 -40.59
CA ALA A 35 -12.73 -18.89 -40.02
C ALA A 35 -13.14 -17.57 -40.65
N ILE A 36 -12.19 -16.81 -41.20
CA ILE A 36 -12.42 -15.57 -41.96
C ILE A 36 -11.53 -15.55 -43.21
N SER A 37 -11.96 -14.81 -44.25
CA SER A 37 -11.17 -14.58 -45.46
C SER A 37 -10.02 -13.61 -45.22
N GLU A 38 -9.02 -13.60 -46.11
CA GLU A 38 -7.90 -12.64 -46.10
C GLU A 38 -8.43 -11.19 -46.15
N ALA A 39 -9.40 -10.90 -46.98
CA ALA A 39 -10.00 -9.58 -47.09
C ALA A 39 -10.67 -9.12 -45.77
N GLN A 40 -11.32 -10.03 -45.05
CA GLN A 40 -11.92 -9.74 -43.73
C GLN A 40 -10.80 -9.51 -42.67
N MET A 41 -9.73 -10.27 -42.71
CA MET A 41 -8.57 -10.07 -41.82
C MET A 41 -7.95 -8.69 -42.09
N GLU A 42 -7.64 -8.36 -43.34
CA GLU A 42 -7.06 -7.08 -43.73
C GLU A 42 -7.98 -5.90 -43.34
N GLN A 43 -9.28 -6.01 -43.59
CA GLN A 43 -10.23 -5.02 -43.17
C GLN A 43 -10.18 -4.79 -41.65
N THR A 44 -10.18 -5.86 -40.87
CA THR A 44 -10.08 -5.77 -39.39
C THR A 44 -8.78 -5.09 -38.97
N LEU A 45 -7.65 -5.45 -39.58
CA LEU A 45 -6.35 -4.83 -39.27
C LEU A 45 -6.33 -3.34 -39.64
N HIS A 46 -6.91 -2.97 -40.79
CA HIS A 46 -7.06 -1.58 -41.21
C HIS A 46 -7.94 -0.77 -40.27
N GLU A 47 -9.07 -1.34 -39.83
CA GLU A 47 -9.95 -0.71 -38.86
C GLU A 47 -9.25 -0.46 -37.53
N LEU A 48 -8.52 -1.46 -36.99
CA LEU A 48 -7.74 -1.32 -35.78
C LEU A 48 -6.64 -0.25 -35.93
N ALA A 49 -5.92 -0.25 -37.05
CA ALA A 49 -4.88 0.75 -37.34
C ALA A 49 -5.47 2.17 -37.44
N SER A 50 -6.63 2.34 -38.07
CA SER A 50 -7.30 3.63 -38.20
C SER A 50 -7.79 4.20 -36.85
N GLN A 51 -8.13 3.31 -35.92
CA GLN A 51 -8.61 3.67 -34.59
C GLN A 51 -7.48 4.13 -33.65
N GLY A 52 -6.23 3.70 -33.89
CA GLY A 52 -5.07 4.05 -33.06
C GLY A 52 -5.10 3.46 -31.64
N PHE A 53 -4.31 4.03 -30.73
CA PHE A 53 -4.17 3.58 -29.34
C PHE A 53 -5.29 4.10 -28.44
N ARG A 54 -6.53 3.69 -28.68
CA ARG A 54 -7.73 4.22 -28.02
C ARG A 54 -7.79 3.90 -26.53
N TYR A 55 -7.23 2.79 -26.08
CA TYR A 55 -7.32 2.36 -24.68
C TYR A 55 -6.77 3.40 -23.71
N TYR A 56 -5.60 3.94 -24.00
CA TYR A 56 -4.99 4.96 -23.14
C TYR A 56 -5.75 6.28 -23.13
N ASP A 57 -6.33 6.67 -24.26
CA ASP A 57 -7.16 7.87 -24.34
C ASP A 57 -8.45 7.68 -23.54
N ASP A 58 -9.06 6.49 -23.61
CA ASP A 58 -10.23 6.13 -22.83
C ASP A 58 -9.89 6.08 -21.33
N VAL A 59 -8.76 5.49 -20.94
CA VAL A 59 -8.30 5.51 -19.54
C VAL A 59 -8.15 6.93 -19.03
N LYS A 60 -7.53 7.81 -19.81
CA LYS A 60 -7.37 9.22 -19.46
C LYS A 60 -8.72 9.94 -19.34
N LYS A 61 -9.64 9.69 -20.24
CA LYS A 61 -10.94 10.35 -20.29
C LYS A 61 -11.91 9.85 -19.22
N TYR A 62 -11.99 8.53 -19.00
CA TYR A 62 -13.00 7.92 -18.15
C TYR A 62 -12.47 7.49 -16.78
N GLY A 63 -11.21 7.11 -16.68
CA GLY A 63 -10.56 6.64 -15.44
C GLY A 63 -9.87 7.75 -14.66
N LYS A 64 -9.46 8.81 -15.33
CA LYS A 64 -8.71 9.92 -14.74
C LYS A 64 -9.56 11.18 -14.56
N ARG A 65 -9.05 12.11 -13.79
CA ARG A 65 -9.58 13.47 -13.58
C ARG A 65 -8.42 14.44 -13.41
N ASN A 66 -8.68 15.74 -13.51
CA ASN A 66 -7.66 16.74 -13.22
C ASN A 66 -7.27 16.67 -11.74
N PRO A 67 -5.98 16.44 -11.42
CA PRO A 67 -5.51 16.44 -10.05
C PRO A 67 -5.59 17.87 -9.48
N PHE A 68 -5.81 17.95 -8.18
CA PHE A 68 -5.86 19.23 -7.49
C PHE A 68 -5.26 19.09 -6.09
N SER A 69 -4.29 19.92 -5.75
CA SER A 69 -3.65 19.95 -4.45
C SER A 69 -3.73 21.32 -3.82
N GLN A 70 -4.14 21.37 -2.56
CA GLN A 70 -4.15 22.57 -1.73
C GLN A 70 -3.27 22.32 -0.50
N GLN A 71 -2.47 23.32 -0.15
CA GLN A 71 -1.69 23.30 1.07
C GLN A 71 -1.72 24.68 1.74
N TYR A 72 -2.03 24.66 3.03
CA TYR A 72 -2.02 25.84 3.87
C TYR A 72 -1.04 25.62 5.02
N ASN A 73 -0.19 26.62 5.27
CA ASN A 73 0.77 26.61 6.36
C ASN A 73 0.66 27.92 7.14
N LEU A 74 0.52 27.80 8.45
CA LEU A 74 0.54 28.92 9.37
C LEU A 74 1.70 28.71 10.36
N ASN A 75 2.59 29.69 10.46
CA ASN A 75 3.70 29.66 11.40
C ASN A 75 3.62 30.86 12.32
N ILE A 76 3.74 30.62 13.61
CA ILE A 76 3.74 31.64 14.66
C ILE A 76 5.01 31.44 15.48
N GLY A 77 5.83 32.48 15.58
CA GLY A 77 7.02 32.49 16.38
C GLY A 77 7.03 33.66 17.35
N ARG A 78 7.47 33.44 18.57
CA ARG A 78 7.72 34.47 19.57
C ARG A 78 9.02 34.18 20.31
N GLY A 79 9.90 35.14 20.37
CA GLY A 79 11.16 35.08 21.12
C GLY A 79 11.24 36.15 22.18
N THR A 80 11.81 35.79 23.33
CA THR A 80 12.30 36.67 24.39
C THR A 80 13.68 36.21 24.78
N GLU A 81 14.39 36.94 25.62
CA GLU A 81 15.72 36.51 26.14
C GLU A 81 15.68 35.15 26.86
N LYS A 82 14.56 34.81 27.46
CA LYS A 82 14.39 33.59 28.29
C LYS A 82 13.54 32.51 27.64
N ASN A 83 12.77 32.83 26.60
CA ASN A 83 11.82 31.89 26.04
C ASN A 83 11.72 32.08 24.52
N THR A 84 11.76 30.96 23.79
CA THR A 84 11.46 30.93 22.36
C THR A 84 10.35 29.92 22.12
N PHE A 85 9.26 30.36 21.52
CA PHE A 85 8.13 29.54 21.15
C PHE A 85 7.92 29.57 19.66
N ASN A 86 7.72 28.39 19.07
CA ASN A 86 7.35 28.21 17.66
C ASN A 86 6.15 27.26 17.55
N ALA A 87 5.17 27.66 16.78
CA ALA A 87 4.02 26.84 16.41
C ALA A 87 3.87 26.82 14.89
N SER A 88 3.71 25.64 14.32
CA SER A 88 3.41 25.46 12.90
C SER A 88 2.15 24.62 12.75
N LEU A 89 1.22 25.10 11.95
CA LEU A 89 0.01 24.41 11.55
C LEU A 89 0.07 24.18 10.04
N SER A 90 -0.18 22.95 9.60
CA SER A 90 -0.27 22.62 8.19
C SER A 90 -1.54 21.85 7.89
N TYR A 91 -2.17 22.17 6.79
CA TYR A 91 -3.27 21.41 6.22
C TYR A 91 -3.00 21.17 4.76
N ARG A 92 -3.20 19.94 4.30
CA ARG A 92 -3.09 19.56 2.90
C ARG A 92 -4.31 18.74 2.50
N ASN A 93 -4.85 19.05 1.34
CA ASN A 93 -5.89 18.27 0.68
C ASN A 93 -5.43 17.97 -0.75
N ASN A 94 -5.43 16.71 -1.13
CA ASN A 94 -5.06 16.23 -2.45
C ASN A 94 -6.22 15.46 -3.06
N ARG A 95 -6.56 15.83 -4.27
CA ARG A 95 -7.38 15.03 -5.17
C ARG A 95 -6.47 14.54 -6.28
N GLU A 96 -6.24 13.24 -6.29
CA GLU A 96 -5.31 12.61 -7.25
C GLU A 96 -5.92 12.52 -8.65
N GLU A 97 -5.06 12.23 -9.63
CA GLU A 97 -5.47 12.02 -11.03
C GLU A 97 -6.40 10.82 -11.16
N ASP A 98 -6.16 9.74 -10.42
CA ASP A 98 -7.06 8.59 -10.41
C ASP A 98 -8.38 8.92 -9.72
N LYS A 99 -9.50 8.60 -10.36
CA LYS A 99 -10.83 8.77 -9.75
C LYS A 99 -10.91 7.98 -8.45
N TYR A 100 -11.63 8.50 -7.46
CA TYR A 100 -11.81 7.92 -6.12
C TYR A 100 -10.53 7.81 -5.28
N THR A 101 -9.46 8.55 -5.66
CA THR A 101 -8.23 8.62 -4.87
C THR A 101 -8.03 10.04 -4.35
N ASP A 102 -8.27 10.21 -3.05
CA ASP A 102 -8.24 11.48 -2.35
C ASP A 102 -7.51 11.31 -1.02
N SER A 103 -6.84 12.36 -0.56
CA SER A 103 -6.24 12.38 0.77
C SER A 103 -6.25 13.75 1.39
N GLU A 104 -6.39 13.79 2.71
CA GLU A 104 -6.20 15.01 3.48
C GLU A 104 -5.29 14.75 4.68
N SER A 105 -4.56 15.74 5.10
CA SER A 105 -3.71 15.66 6.27
C SER A 105 -3.63 16.98 7.01
N PHE A 106 -3.51 16.86 8.32
CA PHE A 106 -3.35 17.94 9.26
C PHE A 106 -2.09 17.71 10.09
N GLY A 107 -1.24 18.72 10.22
CA GLY A 107 -0.03 18.68 11.02
C GLY A 107 0.03 19.85 11.99
N LEU A 108 0.41 19.55 13.24
CA LEU A 108 0.70 20.54 14.28
C LEU A 108 2.10 20.28 14.83
N ASN A 109 2.92 21.32 14.83
CA ASN A 109 4.24 21.29 15.44
C ASN A 109 4.32 22.44 16.46
N LEU A 110 4.55 22.09 17.71
CA LEU A 110 4.75 23.04 18.80
C LEU A 110 6.13 22.82 19.39
N GLN A 111 6.92 23.88 19.53
CA GLN A 111 8.22 23.83 20.17
C GLN A 111 8.39 25.03 21.10
N ASN A 112 8.95 24.76 22.25
CA ASN A 112 9.29 25.78 23.23
C ASN A 112 10.67 25.50 23.82
N THR A 113 11.54 26.50 23.81
CA THR A 113 12.81 26.50 24.52
C THR A 113 12.77 27.54 25.61
N SER A 114 12.92 27.12 26.88
CA SER A 114 12.89 28.00 28.05
C SER A 114 14.23 27.96 28.75
N ARG A 115 14.87 29.11 28.92
CA ARG A 115 16.05 29.26 29.80
C ARG A 115 15.55 29.44 31.23
N LEU A 116 15.62 28.37 32.02
CA LEU A 116 15.13 28.36 33.40
C LEU A 116 16.09 29.10 34.36
N THR A 117 17.39 28.88 34.13
CA THR A 117 18.48 29.57 34.84
C THR A 117 19.61 29.87 33.85
N SER A 118 20.72 30.48 34.32
CA SER A 118 21.90 30.68 33.49
C SER A 118 22.62 29.38 33.09
N TRP A 119 22.35 28.29 33.80
CA TRP A 119 23.01 26.99 33.60
C TRP A 119 22.02 25.87 33.17
N LEU A 120 20.69 26.15 33.13
CA LEU A 120 19.68 25.15 32.80
C LEU A 120 18.68 25.70 31.76
N SER A 121 18.52 24.97 30.65
CA SER A 121 17.41 25.19 29.70
C SER A 121 16.59 23.92 29.49
N LEU A 122 15.33 24.11 29.18
CA LEU A 122 14.33 23.09 28.88
C LEU A 122 13.80 23.30 27.47
N ASP A 123 13.94 22.28 26.61
CA ASP A 123 13.26 22.23 25.31
C ASP A 123 12.11 21.24 25.41
N LEU A 124 10.92 21.70 25.06
CA LEU A 124 9.71 20.89 24.92
C LEU A 124 9.23 20.95 23.49
N GLY A 125 8.77 19.84 22.95
CA GLY A 125 8.17 19.84 21.64
C GLY A 125 7.18 18.70 21.46
N THR A 126 6.18 18.96 20.62
CA THR A 126 5.24 17.95 20.17
C THR A 126 4.96 18.11 18.68
N TYR A 127 4.95 16.98 17.98
CA TYR A 127 4.58 16.85 16.58
C TYR A 127 3.37 15.95 16.49
N LEU A 128 2.26 16.49 16.01
CA LEU A 128 1.04 15.75 15.77
C LEU A 128 0.78 15.74 14.26
N ASN A 129 0.45 14.57 13.74
CA ASN A 129 0.00 14.42 12.37
C ASN A 129 -1.25 13.54 12.34
N TYR A 130 -2.24 13.98 11.61
CA TYR A 130 -3.45 13.23 11.30
C TYR A 130 -3.64 13.22 9.79
N GLY A 131 -4.00 12.08 9.23
CA GLY A 131 -4.30 11.91 7.82
C GLY A 131 -5.49 11.01 7.60
N ASP A 132 -6.24 11.29 6.56
CA ASP A 132 -7.35 10.47 6.07
C ASP A 132 -7.18 10.32 4.56
N GLY A 133 -7.50 9.15 4.00
CA GLY A 133 -7.36 8.93 2.57
C GLY A 133 -8.29 7.83 2.06
N THR A 134 -8.66 7.96 0.81
CA THR A 134 -9.36 6.92 0.04
C THR A 134 -8.54 6.64 -1.21
N THR A 135 -8.36 5.37 -1.54
CA THR A 135 -7.62 4.92 -2.71
C THR A 135 -8.43 3.88 -3.47
N GLN A 136 -8.52 4.09 -4.78
CA GLN A 136 -9.08 3.13 -5.71
C GLN A 136 -8.09 1.99 -5.93
N SER A 137 -8.51 0.74 -5.68
CA SER A 137 -7.64 -0.44 -5.82
C SER A 137 -7.66 -1.05 -7.22
N TYR A 138 -8.70 -0.80 -8.02
CA TYR A 138 -8.76 -1.29 -9.40
C TYR A 138 -7.97 -0.38 -10.33
N ASN A 139 -7.03 -0.95 -11.09
CA ASN A 139 -6.17 -0.19 -11.98
C ASN A 139 -6.54 -0.46 -13.45
N LEU A 140 -7.06 0.54 -14.13
CA LEU A 140 -7.39 0.43 -15.56
C LEU A 140 -6.18 0.18 -16.46
N THR A 141 -4.97 0.59 -16.06
CA THR A 141 -3.76 0.30 -16.83
C THR A 141 -3.22 -1.11 -16.60
N SER A 142 -3.75 -1.82 -15.58
CA SER A 142 -3.44 -3.22 -15.29
C SER A 142 -4.73 -3.95 -14.90
N PRO A 143 -5.66 -4.13 -15.83
CA PRO A 143 -7.03 -4.55 -15.53
C PRO A 143 -7.20 -6.04 -15.17
N GLY A 144 -6.10 -6.77 -14.94
CA GLY A 144 -6.12 -8.18 -14.56
C GLY A 144 -6.33 -9.14 -15.76
N TYR A 145 -6.29 -8.63 -16.97
CA TYR A 145 -6.26 -9.38 -18.23
C TYR A 145 -5.29 -8.69 -19.21
N ASN A 146 -4.86 -9.41 -20.23
CA ASN A 146 -4.02 -8.82 -21.26
C ASN A 146 -4.83 -7.78 -22.04
N TYR A 147 -4.54 -6.51 -21.85
CA TYR A 147 -5.17 -5.45 -22.63
C TYR A 147 -4.34 -5.17 -23.89
N VAL A 148 -5.03 -4.62 -24.85
CA VAL A 148 -4.41 -4.27 -26.14
C VAL A 148 -4.59 -2.78 -26.38
N PRO A 149 -3.55 -2.11 -26.89
CA PRO A 149 -3.60 -0.67 -27.18
C PRO A 149 -4.80 -0.23 -28.02
N TYR A 150 -5.26 -1.11 -28.91
CA TYR A 150 -6.38 -0.86 -29.83
C TYR A 150 -7.76 -1.17 -29.25
N SER A 151 -7.85 -1.75 -28.05
CA SER A 151 -9.12 -1.95 -27.34
C SER A 151 -9.68 -0.61 -26.91
N SER A 152 -11.01 -0.56 -26.75
CA SER A 152 -11.71 0.61 -26.19
C SER A 152 -12.39 0.21 -24.89
N LEU A 153 -12.58 1.18 -24.00
CA LEU A 153 -13.41 1.02 -22.80
C LEU A 153 -14.91 1.23 -23.10
N LEU A 154 -15.24 1.63 -24.33
CA LEU A 154 -16.60 1.81 -24.80
C LEU A 154 -16.88 0.99 -26.06
N ASN A 155 -18.11 0.54 -26.18
CA ASN A 155 -18.66 0.02 -27.42
C ASN A 155 -18.99 1.15 -28.40
N GLY A 156 -19.27 0.82 -29.65
CA GLY A 156 -19.63 1.80 -30.71
C GLY A 156 -20.89 2.61 -30.41
N ASP A 157 -21.81 2.10 -29.59
CA ASP A 157 -23.03 2.76 -29.13
C ASP A 157 -22.80 3.64 -27.87
N GLY A 158 -21.57 3.69 -27.32
CA GLY A 158 -21.22 4.45 -26.14
C GLY A 158 -21.48 3.73 -24.82
N SER A 159 -21.97 2.49 -24.81
CA SER A 159 -22.07 1.67 -23.62
C SER A 159 -20.67 1.20 -23.17
N TYR A 160 -20.53 0.80 -21.90
CA TYR A 160 -19.26 0.32 -21.39
C TYR A 160 -18.90 -1.04 -21.99
N TYR A 161 -17.67 -1.17 -22.47
CA TYR A 161 -17.13 -2.42 -22.98
C TYR A 161 -16.97 -3.42 -21.85
N THR A 162 -17.47 -4.63 -22.09
CA THR A 162 -17.31 -5.77 -21.19
C THR A 162 -16.37 -6.78 -21.82
N ASN A 163 -15.27 -7.08 -21.13
CA ASN A 163 -14.40 -8.19 -21.48
C ASN A 163 -15.03 -9.48 -20.93
N THR A 164 -15.56 -10.29 -21.84
CA THR A 164 -16.35 -11.46 -21.49
C THR A 164 -15.46 -12.64 -21.05
N ALA A 165 -16.07 -13.63 -20.39
CA ALA A 165 -15.38 -14.88 -20.09
C ALA A 165 -14.87 -15.56 -21.38
N ALA A 166 -15.59 -15.42 -22.50
CA ALA A 166 -15.19 -15.96 -23.80
C ALA A 166 -13.88 -15.36 -24.33
N ASP A 167 -13.57 -14.12 -23.98
CA ASP A 167 -12.33 -13.45 -24.38
C ASP A 167 -11.13 -13.81 -23.49
N ARG A 168 -11.37 -14.47 -22.35
CA ARG A 168 -10.37 -14.64 -21.27
C ARG A 168 -10.09 -16.08 -20.87
N TYR A 169 -11.02 -16.97 -21.09
CA TYR A 169 -10.96 -18.37 -20.66
C TYR A 169 -11.00 -19.32 -21.86
N SER A 170 -10.30 -20.44 -21.77
CA SER A 170 -10.38 -21.50 -22.78
C SER A 170 -11.80 -22.06 -22.85
N LYS A 171 -12.14 -22.72 -23.96
CA LYS A 171 -13.46 -23.34 -24.14
C LYS A 171 -13.81 -24.30 -23.00
N SER A 172 -12.85 -25.13 -22.58
CA SER A 172 -13.06 -26.07 -21.48
C SER A 172 -13.36 -25.35 -20.15
N GLN A 173 -12.69 -24.23 -19.88
CA GLN A 173 -12.99 -23.41 -18.70
C GLN A 173 -14.35 -22.73 -18.80
N GLN A 174 -14.74 -22.24 -19.99
CA GLN A 174 -16.08 -21.66 -20.21
C GLN A 174 -17.18 -22.72 -20.00
N GLU A 175 -16.98 -23.95 -20.46
CA GLU A 175 -17.88 -25.06 -20.21
C GLU A 175 -18.03 -25.36 -18.72
N ILE A 176 -16.93 -25.36 -17.96
CA ILE A 176 -16.94 -25.51 -16.50
C ILE A 176 -17.73 -24.37 -15.86
N ILE A 177 -17.42 -23.10 -16.20
CA ILE A 177 -18.11 -21.94 -15.64
C ILE A 177 -19.63 -22.05 -15.87
N SER A 178 -20.04 -22.44 -17.07
CA SER A 178 -21.45 -22.56 -17.46
C SER A 178 -22.12 -23.78 -16.79
N SER A 179 -21.51 -24.97 -16.85
CA SER A 179 -22.08 -26.23 -16.34
C SER A 179 -22.31 -26.22 -14.85
N TYR A 180 -21.37 -25.61 -14.09
CA TYR A 180 -21.51 -25.47 -12.64
C TYR A 180 -22.31 -24.23 -12.22
N GLY A 181 -22.81 -23.42 -13.16
CA GLY A 181 -23.56 -22.20 -12.85
C GLY A 181 -22.79 -21.21 -11.97
N LEU A 182 -21.48 -21.04 -12.25
CA LEU A 182 -20.64 -20.12 -11.48
C LEU A 182 -21.06 -18.66 -11.71
N TYR A 183 -20.74 -17.80 -10.77
CA TYR A 183 -20.92 -16.34 -10.93
C TYR A 183 -20.17 -15.84 -12.15
N SER A 184 -20.73 -14.84 -12.85
CA SER A 184 -20.14 -14.30 -14.07
C SER A 184 -18.67 -13.91 -13.87
N MET A 185 -17.84 -14.33 -14.82
CA MET A 185 -16.42 -14.00 -14.87
C MET A 185 -16.13 -12.82 -15.81
N ASP A 186 -17.16 -12.14 -16.29
CA ASP A 186 -17.03 -10.95 -17.13
C ASP A 186 -16.47 -9.77 -16.33
N ILE A 187 -15.70 -8.91 -17.00
CA ILE A 187 -15.18 -7.68 -16.42
C ILE A 187 -15.60 -6.50 -17.28
N THR A 188 -16.33 -5.57 -16.70
CA THR A 188 -16.57 -4.25 -17.28
C THR A 188 -15.63 -3.26 -16.59
N PRO A 189 -14.49 -2.87 -17.18
CA PRO A 189 -13.45 -2.15 -16.47
C PRO A 189 -13.90 -0.83 -15.84
N LEU A 190 -14.79 -0.10 -16.50
CA LEU A 190 -15.33 1.16 -15.99
C LEU A 190 -16.28 0.96 -14.81
N ASP A 191 -16.99 -0.18 -14.73
CA ASP A 191 -17.85 -0.52 -13.58
C ASP A 191 -17.04 -0.98 -12.37
N GLU A 192 -15.82 -1.49 -12.57
CA GLU A 192 -14.93 -1.85 -11.46
C GLU A 192 -14.40 -0.62 -10.70
N LEU A 193 -14.45 0.56 -11.32
CA LEU A 193 -14.07 1.80 -10.63
C LEU A 193 -15.06 2.11 -9.50
N GLY A 194 -14.53 2.31 -8.30
CA GLY A 194 -15.34 2.58 -7.10
C GLY A 194 -15.84 1.33 -6.37
N ARG A 195 -15.75 0.12 -6.97
CA ARG A 195 -16.18 -1.14 -6.34
C ARG A 195 -15.18 -1.72 -5.35
N ASN A 196 -13.96 -1.24 -5.37
CA ASN A 196 -12.89 -1.71 -4.47
C ASN A 196 -12.11 -0.53 -3.94
N LEU A 197 -12.62 0.06 -2.84
CA LEU A 197 -12.04 1.23 -2.21
C LEU A 197 -11.36 0.87 -0.90
N SER A 198 -10.11 1.30 -0.78
CA SER A 198 -9.36 1.29 0.48
C SER A 198 -9.44 2.66 1.13
N LYS A 199 -9.83 2.70 2.41
CA LYS A 199 -9.76 3.89 3.25
C LYS A 199 -8.65 3.72 4.27
N SER A 200 -7.93 4.79 4.53
CA SER A 200 -6.88 4.82 5.54
C SER A 200 -7.05 6.00 6.47
N LYS A 201 -6.72 5.80 7.75
CA LYS A 201 -6.59 6.87 8.74
C LYS A 201 -5.25 6.71 9.43
N ASN A 202 -4.53 7.80 9.52
CA ASN A 202 -3.21 7.84 10.15
C ASN A 202 -3.23 8.89 11.26
N PHE A 203 -2.83 8.50 12.45
CA PHE A 203 -2.57 9.39 13.56
C PHE A 203 -1.17 9.13 14.09
N SER A 204 -0.38 10.17 14.29
CA SER A 204 0.89 10.06 15.00
C SER A 204 1.13 11.28 15.88
N ASN A 205 1.66 11.02 17.05
CA ASN A 205 2.14 12.05 17.96
C ASN A 205 3.52 11.67 18.49
N ARG A 206 4.46 12.61 18.42
CA ARG A 206 5.78 12.52 19.00
C ARG A 206 6.02 13.71 19.89
N THR A 207 6.17 13.45 21.19
CA THR A 207 6.45 14.47 22.21
C THR A 207 7.82 14.23 22.82
N PHE A 208 8.58 15.28 23.01
CA PHE A 208 9.89 15.20 23.65
C PHE A 208 10.09 16.30 24.69
N ALA A 209 10.94 15.98 25.65
CA ALA A 209 11.50 16.93 26.61
C ALA A 209 13.02 16.76 26.61
N ARG A 210 13.76 17.87 26.60
CA ARG A 210 15.21 17.89 26.70
C ARG A 210 15.65 18.91 27.74
N LEU A 211 16.47 18.47 28.66
CA LEU A 211 17.13 19.30 29.66
C LEU A 211 18.61 19.48 29.26
N ASN A 212 19.03 20.72 29.13
CA ASN A 212 20.41 21.07 28.83
C ASN A 212 21.01 21.78 30.04
N PHE A 213 22.05 21.16 30.63
CA PHE A 213 22.80 21.67 31.76
C PHE A 213 24.14 22.20 31.26
N LYS A 214 24.45 23.46 31.54
CA LYS A 214 25.74 24.07 31.33
C LYS A 214 26.44 24.15 32.65
N PHE A 215 27.25 23.15 32.99
CA PHE A 215 28.00 23.15 34.27
C PHE A 215 29.12 24.17 34.26
N THR A 216 29.81 24.26 33.12
CA THR A 216 30.85 25.23 32.83
C THR A 216 30.81 25.63 31.38
N ASP A 217 31.67 26.55 30.90
CA ASP A 217 31.74 26.91 29.47
C ASP A 217 32.26 25.75 28.62
N TRP A 218 32.99 24.82 29.22
CA TRP A 218 33.62 23.67 28.56
C TRP A 218 32.93 22.32 28.84
N LEU A 219 31.92 22.26 29.76
CA LEU A 219 31.23 21.01 30.13
C LEU A 219 29.71 21.21 30.09
N ARG A 220 29.05 20.44 29.24
CA ARG A 220 27.61 20.43 29.12
C ARG A 220 27.07 19.01 29.24
N TYR A 221 25.89 18.88 29.82
CA TYR A 221 25.17 17.63 29.89
C TYR A 221 23.74 17.81 29.34
N THR A 222 23.32 16.87 28.51
CA THR A 222 21.99 16.86 27.93
C THR A 222 21.28 15.55 28.28
N ALA A 223 20.08 15.66 28.86
CA ALA A 223 19.17 14.53 29.05
C ALA A 223 17.91 14.76 28.20
N SER A 224 17.55 13.81 27.38
CA SER A 224 16.35 13.90 26.54
C SER A 224 15.49 12.65 26.65
N PHE A 225 14.20 12.87 26.72
CA PHE A 225 13.19 11.82 26.65
C PHE A 225 12.23 12.12 25.51
N GLN A 226 11.92 11.13 24.70
CA GLN A 226 10.94 11.20 23.61
C GLN A 226 9.98 10.04 23.76
N TYR A 227 8.69 10.34 23.57
CA TYR A 227 7.64 9.36 23.49
C TYR A 227 6.86 9.54 22.18
N GLU A 228 6.59 8.43 21.52
CA GLU A 228 5.86 8.41 20.26
C GLU A 228 4.74 7.40 20.29
N VAL A 229 3.57 7.81 19.83
CA VAL A 229 2.42 6.95 19.56
C VAL A 229 1.96 7.17 18.13
N GLY A 230 1.62 6.07 17.46
CA GLY A 230 1.06 6.11 16.13
C GLY A 230 -0.01 5.04 15.97
N GLU A 231 -1.01 5.35 15.18
CA GLU A 231 -2.05 4.41 14.78
C GLU A 231 -2.35 4.60 13.30
N TYR A 232 -2.27 3.53 12.54
CA TYR A 232 -2.65 3.48 11.14
C TYR A 232 -3.77 2.46 10.97
N LYS A 233 -4.96 2.96 10.66
CA LYS A 233 -6.15 2.14 10.39
C LYS A 233 -6.39 2.05 8.91
N THR A 234 -6.70 0.87 8.44
CA THR A 234 -7.14 0.62 7.07
C THR A 234 -8.48 -0.07 7.06
N SER A 235 -9.28 0.21 6.07
CA SER A 235 -10.49 -0.55 5.75
C SER A 235 -10.66 -0.62 4.25
N GLN A 236 -10.99 -1.80 3.73
CA GLN A 236 -11.25 -2.03 2.32
C GLN A 236 -12.59 -2.71 2.18
N LEU A 237 -13.46 -2.13 1.38
CA LEU A 237 -14.71 -2.74 0.98
C LEU A 237 -14.61 -3.15 -0.48
N GLN A 238 -14.68 -4.46 -0.73
CA GLN A 238 -14.81 -5.04 -2.06
C GLN A 238 -16.28 -5.34 -2.29
N ASP A 239 -16.88 -4.64 -3.24
CA ASP A 239 -18.29 -4.84 -3.63
C ASP A 239 -18.49 -6.23 -4.20
N LYS A 240 -19.62 -6.87 -3.87
CA LYS A 240 -19.98 -8.22 -4.34
C LYS A 240 -20.04 -8.31 -5.87
N GLU A 241 -20.42 -7.22 -6.55
CA GLU A 241 -20.49 -7.16 -8.02
C GLU A 241 -19.10 -6.97 -8.66
N SER A 242 -18.03 -6.76 -7.87
CA SER A 242 -16.68 -6.70 -8.41
C SER A 242 -16.22 -8.06 -8.92
N TYR A 243 -15.43 -8.05 -9.98
CA TYR A 243 -14.81 -9.27 -10.51
C TYR A 243 -13.98 -9.98 -9.42
N ALA A 244 -13.28 -9.22 -8.57
CA ALA A 244 -12.44 -9.78 -7.52
C ALA A 244 -13.22 -10.66 -6.53
N VAL A 245 -14.41 -10.24 -6.13
CA VAL A 245 -15.27 -11.02 -5.23
C VAL A 245 -15.84 -12.23 -5.95
N ARG A 246 -16.44 -12.07 -7.15
CA ARG A 246 -17.00 -13.16 -7.94
C ARG A 246 -15.95 -14.23 -8.23
N ASN A 247 -14.76 -13.83 -8.66
CA ASN A 247 -13.65 -14.74 -8.90
C ASN A 247 -13.22 -15.48 -7.63
N LYS A 248 -13.12 -14.79 -6.48
CA LYS A 248 -12.75 -15.43 -5.21
C LYS A 248 -13.76 -16.47 -4.78
N VAL A 249 -15.06 -16.16 -4.86
CA VAL A 249 -16.14 -17.10 -4.50
C VAL A 249 -16.13 -18.32 -5.42
N ASN A 250 -16.01 -18.12 -6.74
CA ASN A 250 -15.90 -19.20 -7.73
C ASN A 250 -14.66 -20.09 -7.51
N THR A 251 -13.52 -19.47 -7.19
CA THR A 251 -12.26 -20.20 -6.95
C THR A 251 -12.37 -21.18 -5.78
N PHE A 252 -13.17 -20.83 -4.75
CA PHE A 252 -13.41 -21.69 -3.58
C PHE A 252 -14.65 -22.57 -3.70
N ALA A 253 -15.31 -22.60 -4.86
CA ALA A 253 -16.42 -23.51 -5.12
C ALA A 253 -15.89 -24.95 -5.37
N THR A 254 -16.61 -25.95 -4.86
CA THR A 254 -16.28 -27.38 -4.99
C THR A 254 -17.49 -28.16 -5.50
N ASP A 255 -17.24 -29.36 -6.03
CA ASP A 255 -18.26 -30.40 -6.28
C ASP A 255 -17.86 -31.67 -5.53
N ALA A 256 -17.97 -31.63 -4.22
CA ALA A 256 -17.59 -32.77 -3.38
C ALA A 256 -18.51 -33.98 -3.57
N SER A 257 -19.73 -33.78 -4.05
CA SER A 257 -20.73 -34.83 -4.28
C SER A 257 -20.62 -35.48 -5.67
N GLY A 258 -19.87 -34.84 -6.60
CA GLY A 258 -19.86 -35.28 -8.01
C GLY A 258 -21.18 -35.08 -8.74
N SER A 259 -22.05 -34.21 -8.22
CA SER A 259 -23.41 -33.97 -8.77
C SER A 259 -23.42 -33.05 -9.99
N GLY A 260 -22.31 -32.42 -10.32
CA GLY A 260 -22.25 -31.35 -11.35
C GLY A 260 -22.81 -30.02 -10.86
N GLN A 261 -23.00 -29.85 -9.56
CA GLN A 261 -23.44 -28.58 -8.96
C GLN A 261 -22.35 -28.02 -8.05
N ALA A 262 -22.11 -26.71 -8.17
CA ALA A 262 -21.14 -26.03 -7.33
C ALA A 262 -21.65 -25.86 -5.89
N THR A 263 -20.84 -26.28 -4.93
CA THR A 263 -21.00 -25.93 -3.51
C THR A 263 -20.08 -24.76 -3.19
N TYR A 264 -20.64 -23.63 -2.80
CA TYR A 264 -19.88 -22.44 -2.47
C TYR A 264 -19.43 -22.48 -1.02
N ASN A 265 -18.12 -22.67 -0.79
CA ASN A 265 -17.50 -22.66 0.55
C ASN A 265 -17.30 -21.22 1.11
N LEU A 266 -17.40 -20.22 0.25
CA LEU A 266 -17.46 -18.81 0.62
C LEU A 266 -18.84 -18.24 0.28
N PRO A 267 -19.49 -17.50 1.21
CA PRO A 267 -20.73 -16.85 0.92
C PRO A 267 -20.52 -15.71 -0.09
N TYR A 268 -21.45 -15.57 -1.03
CA TYR A 268 -21.45 -14.47 -1.98
C TYR A 268 -21.97 -13.19 -1.32
N GLY A 269 -21.16 -12.15 -1.33
CA GLY A 269 -21.47 -10.86 -0.73
C GLY A 269 -20.23 -9.98 -0.69
N ASN A 270 -20.35 -8.78 -0.16
CA ASN A 270 -19.18 -7.90 -0.03
C ASN A 270 -18.12 -8.52 0.88
N ILE A 271 -16.85 -8.28 0.55
CA ILE A 271 -15.74 -8.64 1.42
C ILE A 271 -15.21 -7.36 2.06
N TYR A 272 -15.26 -7.30 3.39
CA TYR A 272 -14.75 -6.17 4.16
C TYR A 272 -13.48 -6.57 4.90
N THR A 273 -12.39 -5.86 4.65
CA THR A 273 -11.13 -6.05 5.35
C THR A 273 -10.86 -4.83 6.22
N THR A 274 -10.53 -5.03 7.48
CA THR A 274 -10.09 -3.97 8.39
C THR A 274 -8.75 -4.32 9.01
N GLY A 275 -7.91 -3.33 9.22
CA GLY A 275 -6.60 -3.50 9.83
C GLY A 275 -6.23 -2.31 10.70
N THR A 276 -5.47 -2.59 11.76
CA THR A 276 -4.89 -1.57 12.63
C THR A 276 -3.42 -1.91 12.87
N ASN A 277 -2.56 -0.93 12.68
CA ASN A 277 -1.15 -0.99 13.03
C ASN A 277 -0.88 0.11 14.06
N SER A 278 -0.54 -0.28 15.29
CA SER A 278 -0.25 0.63 16.39
C SER A 278 1.25 0.61 16.72
N ILE A 279 1.82 1.78 16.89
CA ILE A 279 3.23 1.96 17.24
C ILE A 279 3.30 2.72 18.56
N ARG A 280 4.12 2.22 19.50
CA ARG A 280 4.53 2.94 20.70
C ARG A 280 6.03 2.86 20.82
N ALA A 281 6.66 4.01 20.93
CA ALA A 281 8.11 4.07 21.08
C ALA A 281 8.50 5.07 22.16
N TYR A 282 9.57 4.75 22.86
CA TYR A 282 10.25 5.73 23.71
C TYR A 282 11.76 5.71 23.45
N ASN A 283 12.37 6.86 23.64
CA ASN A 283 13.79 7.04 23.54
C ASN A 283 14.25 7.90 24.74
N PHE A 284 15.19 7.38 25.49
CA PHE A 284 15.88 8.13 26.55
C PHE A 284 17.35 8.20 26.20
N ARG A 285 17.87 9.42 26.09
CA ARG A 285 19.24 9.71 25.71
C ARG A 285 19.88 10.65 26.69
N GLN A 286 21.11 10.33 27.07
CA GLN A 286 22.00 11.17 27.90
C GLN A 286 23.29 11.40 27.14
N GLN A 287 23.80 12.61 27.21
CA GLN A 287 25.03 12.99 26.54
C GLN A 287 25.81 13.99 27.39
N LEU A 288 27.12 13.76 27.52
CA LEU A 288 28.07 14.67 28.13
C LEU A 288 28.99 15.20 27.02
N ASP A 289 29.07 16.52 26.90
CA ASP A 289 29.88 17.21 25.91
C ASP A 289 31.01 17.98 26.66
N PHE A 290 32.22 17.75 26.23
CA PHE A 290 33.42 18.41 26.72
C PHE A 290 34.09 19.15 25.56
N ASN A 291 34.45 20.44 25.79
CA ASN A 291 35.18 21.25 24.82
C ASN A 291 36.06 22.25 25.56
N LYS A 292 37.39 22.02 25.59
CA LYS A 292 38.32 22.87 26.33
C LYS A 292 39.63 22.98 25.62
N THR A 293 40.15 24.22 25.58
CA THR A 293 41.50 24.54 25.15
C THR A 293 42.41 24.61 26.39
N PHE A 294 43.51 23.89 26.37
CA PHE A 294 44.54 23.89 27.40
C PHE A 294 45.81 24.56 26.86
N ALA A 295 46.43 25.38 27.67
CA ALA A 295 47.71 26.04 27.36
C ALA A 295 47.70 26.72 25.97
N GLU A 296 46.53 27.26 25.55
CA GLU A 296 46.30 27.99 24.27
C GLU A 296 46.61 27.21 22.98
N LYS A 297 47.09 25.96 23.09
CA LYS A 297 47.53 25.12 21.95
C LYS A 297 46.86 23.75 21.85
N HIS A 298 46.26 23.29 22.93
CA HIS A 298 45.71 21.94 23.01
C HIS A 298 44.18 21.98 23.07
N ASP A 299 43.55 21.84 21.93
CA ASP A 299 42.08 21.80 21.85
C ASP A 299 41.60 20.36 21.99
N VAL A 300 40.79 20.11 23.01
CA VAL A 300 40.18 18.80 23.27
C VAL A 300 38.66 18.95 23.17
N THR A 301 38.07 18.23 22.23
CA THR A 301 36.61 18.08 22.12
C THR A 301 36.28 16.62 22.32
N ALA A 302 35.34 16.31 23.20
CA ALA A 302 34.90 14.94 23.42
C ALA A 302 33.41 14.92 23.72
N LEU A 303 32.73 13.85 23.32
CA LEU A 303 31.39 13.55 23.77
C LEU A 303 31.30 12.08 24.19
N PHE A 304 30.47 11.83 25.17
CA PHE A 304 30.08 10.49 25.60
C PHE A 304 28.56 10.46 25.77
N GLY A 305 27.90 9.43 25.26
CA GLY A 305 26.45 9.29 25.37
C GLY A 305 25.97 7.86 25.54
N MET A 306 24.79 7.78 26.11
CA MET A 306 24.01 6.55 26.29
C MET A 306 22.62 6.78 25.75
N GLU A 307 22.07 5.78 25.07
CA GLU A 307 20.70 5.78 24.54
C GLU A 307 20.01 4.48 24.88
N VAL A 308 18.77 4.56 25.37
CA VAL A 308 17.85 3.43 25.55
C VAL A 308 16.63 3.71 24.72
N ARG A 309 16.28 2.77 23.84
CA ARG A 309 15.12 2.88 22.95
C ARG A 309 14.32 1.59 22.95
N GLU A 310 13.01 1.72 23.04
CA GLU A 310 12.07 0.63 22.74
C GLU A 310 11.10 1.09 21.67
N ASN A 311 10.82 0.20 20.72
CA ASN A 311 9.76 0.36 19.73
C ASN A 311 8.90 -0.90 19.76
N LYS A 312 7.62 -0.73 20.07
CA LYS A 312 6.62 -1.78 20.06
C LYS A 312 5.64 -1.50 18.92
N THR A 313 5.47 -2.50 18.04
CA THR A 313 4.51 -2.49 16.95
C THR A 313 3.50 -3.61 17.17
N GLU A 314 2.22 -3.28 17.13
CA GLU A 314 1.11 -4.23 17.20
C GLU A 314 0.31 -4.13 15.89
N TYR A 315 0.10 -5.26 15.26
CA TYR A 315 -0.69 -5.34 14.04
C TYR A 315 -1.84 -6.31 14.21
N ASN A 316 -3.01 -5.90 13.76
CA ASN A 316 -4.21 -6.73 13.74
C ASN A 316 -4.98 -6.43 12.46
N ASN A 317 -5.33 -7.46 11.69
CA ASN A 317 -6.27 -7.33 10.59
C ASN A 317 -7.28 -8.48 10.60
N ARG A 318 -8.44 -8.23 10.00
CA ARG A 318 -9.49 -9.24 9.82
C ARG A 318 -10.29 -8.99 8.55
N LYS A 319 -10.71 -10.08 7.91
CA LYS A 319 -11.66 -10.09 6.79
C LYS A 319 -13.01 -10.62 7.22
N TYR A 320 -14.05 -10.01 6.70
CA TYR A 320 -15.45 -10.37 6.92
C TYR A 320 -16.07 -10.67 5.56
N TYR A 321 -16.78 -11.78 5.46
CA TYR A 321 -17.39 -12.27 4.22
C TYR A 321 -18.90 -12.06 4.26
N ASN A 322 -19.52 -11.78 3.11
CA ASN A 322 -20.91 -11.35 2.97
C ASN A 322 -21.26 -10.20 3.92
N TYR A 323 -20.40 -9.18 3.92
CA TYR A 323 -20.53 -8.03 4.82
C TYR A 323 -21.61 -7.06 4.30
N ASP A 324 -22.58 -6.73 5.17
CA ASP A 324 -23.56 -5.67 4.91
C ASP A 324 -23.12 -4.38 5.61
N PRO A 325 -22.75 -3.33 4.86
CA PRO A 325 -22.29 -2.07 5.47
C PRO A 325 -23.40 -1.26 6.14
N ALA A 326 -24.68 -1.52 5.82
CA ALA A 326 -25.83 -0.83 6.42
C ALA A 326 -26.22 -1.44 7.76
N LEU A 327 -26.18 -2.78 7.85
CA LEU A 327 -26.55 -3.53 9.04
C LEU A 327 -25.35 -3.88 9.93
N LEU A 328 -24.12 -3.74 9.41
CA LEU A 328 -22.86 -4.13 10.05
C LEU A 328 -22.84 -5.63 10.39
N THR A 329 -23.47 -6.44 9.56
CA THR A 329 -23.53 -7.91 9.70
C THR A 329 -22.62 -8.60 8.71
N TYR A 330 -22.27 -9.84 8.98
CA TYR A 330 -21.47 -10.69 8.10
C TYR A 330 -21.76 -12.18 8.38
N ASP A 331 -21.43 -13.04 7.43
CA ASP A 331 -21.59 -14.47 7.60
C ASP A 331 -20.38 -15.11 8.27
N LEU A 332 -20.63 -16.14 9.05
CA LEU A 332 -19.60 -17.00 9.57
C LEU A 332 -19.12 -17.96 8.46
N ILE A 333 -17.82 -18.15 8.34
CA ILE A 333 -17.20 -19.11 7.46
C ILE A 333 -16.55 -20.22 8.28
N ASP A 334 -16.50 -21.44 7.71
CA ASP A 334 -15.76 -22.53 8.35
C ASP A 334 -14.27 -22.45 7.97
N GLU A 335 -13.53 -21.72 8.78
CA GLU A 335 -12.09 -21.51 8.60
C GLU A 335 -11.31 -22.83 8.59
N ARG A 336 -11.77 -23.85 9.35
CA ARG A 336 -11.13 -25.14 9.45
C ARG A 336 -11.25 -25.91 8.13
N VAL A 337 -12.44 -25.92 7.54
CA VAL A 337 -12.67 -26.55 6.22
C VAL A 337 -11.88 -25.83 5.14
N LEU A 338 -11.96 -24.49 5.11
CA LEU A 338 -11.28 -23.68 4.11
C LEU A 338 -9.75 -23.71 4.16
N SER A 339 -9.17 -24.04 5.33
CA SER A 339 -7.70 -24.18 5.48
C SER A 339 -7.15 -25.51 4.94
N ASN A 340 -8.00 -26.49 4.67
CA ASN A 340 -7.58 -27.70 3.98
C ASN A 340 -7.35 -27.40 2.51
N THR A 341 -6.31 -28.03 1.93
CA THR A 341 -6.11 -27.94 0.48
C THR A 341 -7.08 -28.86 -0.24
N TYR A 342 -7.81 -28.33 -1.20
CA TYR A 342 -8.72 -29.10 -2.06
C TYR A 342 -8.71 -28.55 -3.50
N THR A 343 -9.28 -29.31 -4.42
CA THR A 343 -9.43 -28.90 -5.81
C THR A 343 -10.76 -28.21 -5.99
N GLY A 344 -10.74 -26.94 -6.39
CA GLY A 344 -11.93 -26.21 -6.79
C GLY A 344 -12.48 -26.71 -8.14
N VAL A 345 -13.74 -26.36 -8.45
CA VAL A 345 -14.38 -26.73 -9.73
C VAL A 345 -13.62 -26.20 -10.96
N LEU A 346 -12.87 -25.12 -10.83
CA LEU A 346 -12.01 -24.57 -11.89
C LEU A 346 -10.68 -25.33 -12.05
N GLY A 347 -10.45 -26.42 -11.33
CA GLY A 347 -9.24 -27.24 -11.38
C GLY A 347 -8.07 -26.73 -10.56
N ASN A 348 -8.22 -25.63 -9.84
CA ASN A 348 -7.17 -25.03 -9.01
C ASN A 348 -7.09 -25.73 -7.65
N TYR A 349 -5.86 -25.95 -7.16
CA TYR A 349 -5.66 -26.27 -5.74
C TYR A 349 -5.80 -24.99 -4.92
N VAL A 350 -6.70 -25.01 -3.95
CA VAL A 350 -7.02 -23.86 -3.11
C VAL A 350 -7.01 -24.21 -1.64
N SER A 351 -6.58 -23.26 -0.82
CA SER A 351 -6.70 -23.32 0.63
C SER A 351 -6.64 -21.90 1.19
N PHE A 352 -7.29 -21.66 2.31
CA PHE A 352 -7.09 -20.43 3.08
C PHE A 352 -5.79 -20.52 3.85
N ASN A 353 -5.05 -19.44 3.84
CA ASN A 353 -3.99 -19.19 4.81
C ASN A 353 -4.50 -18.22 5.89
N LYS A 354 -3.72 -18.04 6.96
CA LYS A 354 -4.11 -17.15 8.05
C LYS A 354 -4.42 -15.70 7.61
N ASN A 355 -3.77 -15.22 6.53
CA ASN A 355 -3.99 -13.85 6.02
C ASN A 355 -5.32 -13.70 5.27
N ASP A 356 -5.99 -14.80 4.91
CA ASP A 356 -7.33 -14.76 4.31
C ASP A 356 -8.42 -14.52 5.35
N ILE A 357 -8.10 -14.65 6.62
CA ILE A 357 -9.04 -14.52 7.75
C ILE A 357 -8.59 -13.39 8.66
N SER A 358 -7.44 -13.56 9.33
CA SER A 358 -6.87 -12.58 10.23
C SER A 358 -5.36 -12.74 10.32
N ASN A 359 -4.67 -11.66 10.65
CA ASN A 359 -3.26 -11.69 10.98
C ASN A 359 -3.02 -10.80 12.19
N ILE A 360 -2.40 -11.38 13.22
CA ILE A 360 -2.07 -10.67 14.47
C ILE A 360 -0.61 -10.93 14.77
N TYR A 361 0.15 -9.88 15.00
CA TYR A 361 1.52 -10.00 15.51
C TYR A 361 1.90 -8.80 16.38
N GLU A 362 2.86 -9.05 17.24
CA GLU A 362 3.52 -8.03 18.06
C GLU A 362 5.02 -8.12 17.81
N LEU A 363 5.64 -6.97 17.62
CA LEU A 363 7.08 -6.86 17.48
C LEU A 363 7.62 -5.84 18.48
N VAL A 364 8.55 -6.27 19.34
CA VAL A 364 9.22 -5.40 20.29
C VAL A 364 10.72 -5.39 19.97
N ASN A 365 11.27 -4.21 19.71
CA ASN A 365 12.70 -3.98 19.51
C ASN A 365 13.23 -3.09 20.62
N ARG A 366 14.24 -3.55 21.35
CA ARG A 366 14.92 -2.80 22.40
C ARG A 366 16.36 -2.61 22.02
N PHE A 367 16.86 -1.42 22.31
CA PHE A 367 18.24 -1.05 22.03
C PHE A 367 18.82 -0.34 23.25
N VAL A 368 20.04 -0.72 23.61
CA VAL A 368 20.89 0.03 24.52
C VAL A 368 22.17 0.32 23.77
N SER A 369 22.53 1.59 23.67
CA SER A 369 23.69 2.04 22.93
C SER A 369 24.57 2.93 23.82
N PHE A 370 25.88 2.72 23.75
CA PHE A 370 26.89 3.64 24.27
C PHE A 370 27.71 4.14 23.10
N TYR A 371 27.99 5.43 23.09
CA TYR A 371 28.76 6.03 22.01
C TYR A 371 29.64 7.14 22.55
N GLY A 372 30.76 7.34 21.90
CA GLY A 372 31.67 8.40 22.22
C GLY A 372 32.54 8.78 21.03
N ASN A 373 32.92 10.04 20.99
CA ASN A 373 33.98 10.50 20.11
C ASN A 373 34.87 11.47 20.83
N ALA A 374 36.13 11.59 20.39
CA ALA A 374 37.05 12.58 20.85
C ALA A 374 37.86 13.10 19.67
N ALA A 375 38.18 14.38 19.74
CA ALA A 375 39.09 15.06 18.83
C ALA A 375 40.12 15.84 19.65
N TYR A 376 41.36 15.74 19.25
CA TYR A 376 42.46 16.53 19.79
C TYR A 376 43.14 17.31 18.68
N THR A 377 43.29 18.61 18.86
CA THR A 377 43.99 19.48 17.92
C THR A 377 45.15 20.19 18.63
N TYR A 378 46.34 20.12 18.02
CA TYR A 378 47.53 20.81 18.52
C TYR A 378 47.85 22.03 17.66
N ASP A 379 47.97 23.20 18.30
CA ASP A 379 48.34 24.50 17.71
C ASP A 379 47.52 24.86 16.46
N GLY A 380 46.24 24.37 16.37
CA GLY A 380 45.37 24.54 15.21
C GLY A 380 45.87 23.82 13.94
N LYS A 381 46.96 23.03 14.01
CA LYS A 381 47.61 22.44 12.81
C LYS A 381 47.44 20.93 12.67
N TYR A 382 47.51 20.21 13.79
CA TYR A 382 47.47 18.75 13.77
C TYR A 382 46.24 18.26 14.53
N MET A 383 45.41 17.50 13.87
CA MET A 383 44.19 16.95 14.46
C MET A 383 44.19 15.42 14.39
N VAL A 384 43.79 14.80 15.50
CA VAL A 384 43.51 13.37 15.60
C VAL A 384 42.09 13.21 16.13
N THR A 385 41.29 12.33 15.51
CA THR A 385 39.91 12.04 15.90
C THR A 385 39.70 10.54 16.05
N GLY A 386 38.86 10.14 17.00
CA GLY A 386 38.44 8.77 17.18
C GLY A 386 36.99 8.70 17.61
N SER A 387 36.29 7.67 17.17
CA SER A 387 34.90 7.41 17.57
C SER A 387 34.69 5.93 17.88
N ILE A 388 33.81 5.66 18.84
CA ILE A 388 33.40 4.31 19.22
C ILE A 388 31.88 4.29 19.45
N ARG A 389 31.25 3.23 19.03
CA ARG A 389 29.85 2.94 19.35
C ARG A 389 29.69 1.45 19.64
N TRP A 390 28.97 1.16 20.71
CA TRP A 390 28.57 -0.18 21.08
C TRP A 390 27.04 -0.23 21.19
N ASP A 391 26.42 -1.20 20.50
CA ASP A 391 24.99 -1.39 20.49
C ASP A 391 24.64 -2.82 20.94
N ARG A 392 23.68 -2.91 21.85
CA ARG A 392 23.04 -4.15 22.23
C ARG A 392 21.56 -4.09 21.82
N THR A 393 21.12 -5.11 21.10
CA THR A 393 19.75 -5.23 20.66
C THR A 393 19.09 -6.45 21.29
N ASP A 394 17.79 -6.30 21.62
CA ASP A 394 16.91 -7.39 21.97
C ASP A 394 15.66 -7.26 21.12
N ARG A 395 15.32 -8.33 20.41
CA ARG A 395 14.15 -8.37 19.54
C ARG A 395 13.26 -9.52 19.95
N LYS A 396 12.00 -9.21 20.25
CA LYS A 396 10.94 -10.19 20.54
C LYS A 396 9.84 -10.05 19.48
N SER A 397 9.49 -11.15 18.83
CA SER A 397 8.41 -11.26 17.83
C SER A 397 7.43 -12.33 18.26
#